data_96b0a02354950a213869d2f71ac83c68
#
_entry.id   96b0a02354950a213869d2f71ac83c68
#
_cell.length_a   1.000
_cell.length_b   1.000
_cell.length_c   1.000
_cell.angle_alpha   90.00
_cell.angle_beta   90.00
_cell.angle_gamma   90.00
#
_symmetry.space_group_name_H-M   'P 1'
#
loop_
_entity.id
_entity.type
_entity.pdbx_description
1 polymer ?
#
loop_
_entity_poly.entity_id
_entity_poly.type
_entity_poly.pdbx_seq_one_letter_code
_entity_poly.pdbx_strand_id
1 'polypeptide(L)'
;MRTGMWFDSGRVCLDLLATDGPEGAGSGCREGTRDGLRDGLRDGLSDGDALRLWLVGAGLVPDQTPLGRLGPDWVEAFRSLRHDVGTLVRAELAGTGPEEEALARVNAAAAGPPPGVCAVRNQEGHLVRELCGGVECAGMLATVARDAVELLTDPGDLALIRSCEGDGCARLYLDTSRGRRRRWCSSELCGNRERVARHRRRVREVAGT
;
A
#
# COMPACT_ATOMS: atom_id res chain seq x y z
N MET A 1 15.53 10.35 -4.04
CA MET A 1 15.11 10.21 -2.64
C MET A 1 14.09 9.09 -2.60
N ARG A 2 14.37 7.95 -1.95
CA ARG A 2 13.36 6.90 -1.77
C ARG A 2 12.42 7.39 -0.68
N THR A 3 11.22 7.80 -1.06
CA THR A 3 10.12 8.00 -0.14
C THR A 3 9.87 6.65 0.54
N GLY A 4 9.76 6.60 1.87
CA GLY A 4 9.57 5.36 2.62
C GLY A 4 8.24 4.62 2.32
N MET A 5 7.60 4.93 1.20
CA MET A 5 6.37 4.33 0.71
C MET A 5 6.67 3.06 -0.09
N TRP A 6 5.76 2.12 -0.05
CA TRP A 6 5.88 0.79 -0.59
C TRP A 6 4.79 0.53 -1.64
N PHE A 7 5.18 0.03 -2.84
CA PHE A 7 4.29 -0.18 -4.00
C PHE A 7 4.47 -1.56 -4.65
N ASP A 8 4.79 -2.58 -3.88
CA ASP A 8 5.12 -3.94 -4.35
C ASP A 8 4.15 -4.99 -3.82
N SER A 9 2.97 -4.55 -3.34
CA SER A 9 1.97 -5.46 -2.79
C SER A 9 1.21 -6.25 -3.87
N GLY A 10 1.32 -5.84 -5.13
CA GLY A 10 0.68 -6.48 -6.28
C GLY A 10 -0.73 -5.98 -6.61
N ARG A 11 -1.34 -5.17 -5.74
CA ARG A 11 -2.64 -4.50 -5.93
C ARG A 11 -2.59 -3.12 -5.29
N VAL A 12 -3.20 -2.12 -5.93
CA VAL A 12 -3.16 -0.74 -5.43
C VAL A 12 -3.89 -0.57 -4.09
N CYS A 13 -4.94 -1.32 -3.86
CA CYS A 13 -5.64 -1.33 -2.57
C CYS A 13 -4.75 -1.89 -1.45
N LEU A 14 -3.91 -2.90 -1.72
CA LEU A 14 -2.94 -3.40 -0.75
C LEU A 14 -1.77 -2.44 -0.54
N ASP A 15 -1.35 -1.69 -1.58
CA ASP A 15 -0.37 -0.61 -1.44
C ASP A 15 -0.92 0.53 -0.57
N LEU A 16 -2.24 0.79 -0.62
CA LEU A 16 -2.90 1.71 0.30
C LEU A 16 -2.85 1.20 1.73
N LEU A 17 -3.14 -0.08 1.97
CA LEU A 17 -3.02 -0.69 3.31
C LEU A 17 -1.59 -0.62 3.86
N ALA A 18 -0.59 -0.72 2.98
CA ALA A 18 0.82 -0.65 3.38
C ALA A 18 1.25 0.74 3.89
N THR A 19 0.43 1.78 3.70
CA THR A 19 0.63 3.13 4.26
C THR A 19 0.19 3.24 5.71
N ASP A 20 -0.52 2.23 6.24
CA ASP A 20 -0.97 2.24 7.63
C ASP A 20 0.26 2.23 8.56
N GLY A 21 0.29 3.16 9.50
CA GLY A 21 1.32 3.19 10.52
C GLY A 21 1.20 1.99 11.48
N PRO A 22 2.13 1.80 12.40
CA PRO A 22 2.16 0.64 13.29
C PRO A 22 0.99 0.49 14.25
N GLU A 23 0.05 1.44 14.30
CA GLU A 23 -1.17 1.31 15.10
C GLU A 23 -2.24 0.42 14.44
N GLY A 24 -2.21 0.25 13.10
CA GLY A 24 -3.12 -0.63 12.37
C GLY A 24 -2.51 -1.96 11.93
N ALA A 25 -1.21 -2.01 11.73
CA ALA A 25 -0.44 -3.24 11.55
C ALA A 25 0.14 -3.60 12.91
N GLY A 26 -0.45 -4.55 13.62
CA GLY A 26 -0.02 -4.97 14.95
C GLY A 26 1.48 -4.82 15.17
N SER A 27 1.85 -3.80 15.90
CA SER A 27 3.14 -3.47 16.50
C SER A 27 4.36 -4.22 15.94
N GLY A 28 5.15 -3.61 15.09
CA GLY A 28 6.44 -4.22 14.93
C GLY A 28 7.39 -3.90 13.79
N CYS A 29 7.33 -2.80 13.09
CA CYS A 29 8.52 -2.34 12.39
C CYS A 29 9.36 -1.45 13.31
N ARG A 30 9.99 -2.03 14.32
CA ARG A 30 11.00 -1.31 15.12
C ARG A 30 12.31 -1.29 14.36
N GLU A 31 12.69 -0.17 13.80
CA GLU A 31 14.06 0.06 13.41
C GLU A 31 14.94 0.10 14.67
N GLY A 32 15.79 -0.91 14.79
CA GLY A 32 16.88 -0.89 15.75
C GLY A 32 18.00 0.02 15.23
N THR A 33 17.86 1.33 15.33
CA THR A 33 19.00 2.24 15.20
C THR A 33 19.34 2.86 16.53
N ARG A 34 20.62 2.75 16.87
CA ARG A 34 21.27 3.26 18.08
C ARG A 34 21.46 4.77 18.08
N ASP A 35 20.67 5.53 17.38
CA ASP A 35 20.69 6.98 17.46
C ASP A 35 19.26 7.53 17.39
N GLY A 36 18.90 8.18 18.43
CA GLY A 36 17.73 8.86 18.94
C GLY A 36 16.79 9.60 17.98
N LEU A 37 16.49 9.09 16.79
CA LEU A 37 15.38 9.60 15.98
C LEU A 37 14.24 8.57 15.98
N ARG A 38 13.20 8.88 16.74
CA ARG A 38 11.88 8.22 16.71
C ARG A 38 11.14 8.59 15.42
N ASP A 39 11.64 8.17 14.25
CA ASP A 39 11.02 8.48 12.94
C ASP A 39 10.29 7.28 12.32
N GLY A 40 10.03 6.23 13.08
CA GLY A 40 9.48 4.96 12.58
C GLY A 40 7.99 4.74 12.80
N LEU A 41 7.19 5.73 13.21
CA LEU A 41 5.81 5.52 13.70
C LEU A 41 4.78 6.47 13.10
N ARG A 42 5.02 7.04 11.93
CA ARG A 42 4.06 7.95 11.31
C ARG A 42 3.24 7.20 10.25
N ASP A 43 1.94 7.52 10.23
CA ASP A 43 1.05 7.18 9.12
C ASP A 43 1.68 7.64 7.79
N GLY A 44 1.81 6.73 6.82
CA GLY A 44 2.37 7.04 5.51
C GLY A 44 1.54 8.08 4.74
N LEU A 45 0.29 8.30 5.13
CA LEU A 45 -0.56 9.38 4.63
C LEU A 45 -0.68 10.51 5.67
N SER A 46 0.45 11.02 6.16
CA SER A 46 0.49 12.04 7.23
C SER A 46 -0.19 13.36 6.85
N ASP A 47 -0.10 13.75 5.59
CA ASP A 47 -0.57 15.02 5.05
C ASP A 47 -0.81 14.94 3.53
N GLY A 48 -1.22 16.06 2.92
CA GLY A 48 -1.49 16.14 1.50
C GLY A 48 -0.27 15.91 0.61
N ASP A 49 0.93 16.27 1.06
CA ASP A 49 2.16 16.02 0.30
C ASP A 49 2.52 14.53 0.31
N ALA A 50 2.36 13.87 1.44
CA ALA A 50 2.51 12.42 1.55
C ALA A 50 1.49 11.67 0.67
N LEU A 51 0.21 12.08 0.68
CA LEU A 51 -0.80 11.53 -0.20
C LEU A 51 -0.47 11.75 -1.67
N ARG A 52 0.01 12.93 -2.05
CA ARG A 52 0.47 13.21 -3.41
C ARG A 52 1.56 12.24 -3.86
N LEU A 53 2.57 12.05 -3.03
CA LEU A 53 3.66 11.10 -3.30
C LEU A 53 3.14 9.68 -3.46
N TRP A 54 2.15 9.29 -2.64
CA TRP A 54 1.53 7.98 -2.75
C TRP A 54 0.74 7.83 -4.06
N LEU A 55 -0.09 8.81 -4.44
CA LEU A 55 -0.88 8.77 -5.68
C LEU A 55 0.01 8.63 -6.93
N VAL A 56 1.12 9.34 -6.97
CA VAL A 56 2.11 9.26 -8.05
C VAL A 56 2.84 7.91 -8.00
N GLY A 57 3.34 7.51 -6.84
CA GLY A 57 4.07 6.26 -6.68
C GLY A 57 3.24 5.01 -6.96
N ALA A 58 1.94 5.04 -6.66
CA ALA A 58 0.97 4.00 -7.01
C ALA A 58 0.56 4.01 -8.49
N GLY A 59 1.08 4.96 -9.29
CA GLY A 59 0.75 5.08 -10.72
C GLY A 59 -0.68 5.54 -11.00
N LEU A 60 -1.40 6.03 -9.99
CA LEU A 60 -2.76 6.57 -10.16
C LEU A 60 -2.73 7.90 -10.88
N VAL A 61 -1.73 8.71 -10.59
CA VAL A 61 -1.51 10.02 -11.22
C VAL A 61 -0.14 10.01 -11.91
N PRO A 62 -0.05 10.39 -13.21
CA PRO A 62 1.23 10.55 -13.89
C PRO A 62 2.12 11.60 -13.21
N ASP A 63 3.44 11.38 -13.20
CA ASP A 63 4.45 12.21 -12.50
C ASP A 63 4.35 13.70 -12.83
N GLN A 64 3.99 14.03 -14.08
CA GLN A 64 3.97 15.41 -14.56
C GLN A 64 2.58 16.05 -14.42
N THR A 65 1.58 15.36 -13.89
CA THR A 65 0.24 15.90 -13.71
C THR A 65 0.26 16.99 -12.63
N PRO A 66 -0.20 18.20 -12.95
CA PRO A 66 -0.32 19.26 -11.97
C PRO A 66 -1.36 18.88 -10.91
N LEU A 67 -0.91 18.40 -9.78
CA LEU A 67 -1.75 18.25 -8.61
C LEU A 67 -1.70 19.56 -7.81
N GLY A 68 -2.83 20.19 -7.65
CA GLY A 68 -2.99 21.27 -6.69
C GLY A 68 -2.62 20.81 -5.27
N ARG A 69 -2.72 21.70 -4.29
CA ARG A 69 -2.52 21.33 -2.89
C ARG A 69 -3.65 20.41 -2.44
N LEU A 70 -3.32 19.17 -2.07
CA LEU A 70 -4.30 18.24 -1.51
C LEU A 70 -4.60 18.65 -0.07
N GLY A 71 -5.89 18.89 0.21
CA GLY A 71 -6.36 19.30 1.53
C GLY A 71 -6.45 18.14 2.53
N PRO A 72 -6.72 18.46 3.81
CA PRO A 72 -6.95 17.47 4.85
C PRO A 72 -8.09 16.49 4.52
N ASP A 73 -9.13 16.97 3.84
CA ASP A 73 -10.30 16.18 3.45
C ASP A 73 -9.91 15.00 2.53
N TRP A 74 -8.94 15.21 1.63
CA TRP A 74 -8.40 14.14 0.78
C TRP A 74 -7.69 13.08 1.61
N VAL A 75 -6.85 13.53 2.54
CA VAL A 75 -6.09 12.63 3.42
C VAL A 75 -7.04 11.78 4.25
N GLU A 76 -8.05 12.41 4.84
CA GLU A 76 -9.05 11.71 5.65
C GLU A 76 -9.87 10.72 4.83
N ALA A 77 -10.30 11.10 3.62
CA ALA A 77 -11.04 10.22 2.73
C ALA A 77 -10.22 8.96 2.36
N PHE A 78 -8.91 9.12 2.07
CA PHE A 78 -8.04 7.98 1.78
C PHE A 78 -7.75 7.13 3.02
N ARG A 79 -7.62 7.72 4.20
CA ARG A 79 -7.49 6.97 5.46
C ARG A 79 -8.75 6.18 5.78
N SER A 80 -9.95 6.77 5.57
CA SER A 80 -11.22 6.08 5.73
C SER A 80 -11.34 4.90 4.78
N LEU A 81 -11.04 5.07 3.50
CA LEU A 81 -11.05 3.98 2.53
C LEU A 81 -10.03 2.89 2.90
N ARG A 82 -8.82 3.28 3.34
CA ARG A 82 -7.79 2.35 3.84
C ARG A 82 -8.32 1.50 4.99
N HIS A 83 -8.99 2.12 5.96
CA HIS A 83 -9.58 1.44 7.10
C HIS A 83 -10.62 0.41 6.65
N ASP A 84 -11.57 0.83 5.82
CA ASP A 84 -12.66 -0.03 5.35
C ASP A 84 -12.13 -1.22 4.52
N VAL A 85 -11.25 -0.97 3.55
CA VAL A 85 -10.62 -2.04 2.77
C VAL A 85 -9.83 -2.98 3.66
N GLY A 86 -9.07 -2.44 4.64
CA GLY A 86 -8.31 -3.25 5.58
C GLY A 86 -9.20 -4.13 6.46
N THR A 87 -10.36 -3.65 6.88
CA THR A 87 -11.35 -4.41 7.63
C THR A 87 -11.90 -5.55 6.80
N LEU A 88 -12.31 -5.30 5.55
CA LEU A 88 -12.84 -6.33 4.66
C LEU A 88 -11.81 -7.41 4.31
N VAL A 89 -10.59 -7.01 3.93
CA VAL A 89 -9.52 -7.97 3.59
C VAL A 89 -9.18 -8.86 4.78
N ARG A 90 -9.09 -8.30 5.98
CA ARG A 90 -8.83 -9.10 7.19
C ARG A 90 -9.97 -10.03 7.54
N ALA A 91 -11.22 -9.61 7.36
CA ALA A 91 -12.39 -10.44 7.59
C ALA A 91 -12.42 -11.65 6.63
N GLU A 92 -12.16 -11.43 5.34
CA GLU A 92 -12.06 -12.51 4.33
C GLU A 92 -10.93 -13.49 4.67
N LEU A 93 -9.75 -13.00 5.03
CA LEU A 93 -8.63 -13.87 5.40
C LEU A 93 -8.89 -14.67 6.69
N ALA A 94 -9.70 -14.13 7.59
CA ALA A 94 -10.11 -14.80 8.83
C ALA A 94 -11.34 -15.71 8.65
N GLY A 95 -12.05 -15.62 7.51
CA GLY A 95 -13.31 -16.34 7.28
C GLY A 95 -14.46 -15.88 8.20
N THR A 96 -14.46 -14.62 8.64
CA THR A 96 -15.44 -14.09 9.63
C THR A 96 -16.61 -13.34 8.98
N GLY A 97 -16.67 -13.27 7.68
CA GLY A 97 -17.67 -12.46 6.97
C GLY A 97 -17.38 -10.96 7.04
N PRO A 98 -17.84 -10.18 6.06
CA PRO A 98 -17.57 -8.76 5.96
C PRO A 98 -18.36 -7.95 7.00
N GLU A 99 -17.78 -6.84 7.42
CA GLU A 99 -18.50 -5.79 8.15
C GLU A 99 -19.40 -5.02 7.16
N GLU A 100 -20.71 -5.05 7.36
CA GLU A 100 -21.72 -4.48 6.45
C GLU A 100 -21.50 -2.99 6.14
N GLU A 101 -21.14 -2.19 7.14
CA GLU A 101 -20.91 -0.78 6.95
C GLU A 101 -19.66 -0.47 6.13
N ALA A 102 -18.56 -1.19 6.38
CA ALA A 102 -17.33 -1.06 5.59
C ALA A 102 -17.58 -1.51 4.14
N LEU A 103 -18.31 -2.61 3.95
CA LEU A 103 -18.71 -3.09 2.62
C LEU A 103 -19.55 -2.05 1.87
N ALA A 104 -20.54 -1.46 2.53
CA ALA A 104 -21.38 -0.43 1.94
C ALA A 104 -20.56 0.81 1.51
N ARG A 105 -19.61 1.27 2.35
CA ARG A 105 -18.77 2.43 2.03
C ARG A 105 -17.79 2.13 0.87
N VAL A 106 -17.16 0.97 0.84
CA VAL A 106 -16.28 0.57 -0.28
C VAL A 106 -17.09 0.48 -1.58
N ASN A 107 -18.28 -0.15 -1.55
CA ASN A 107 -19.15 -0.23 -2.72
C ASN A 107 -19.61 1.14 -3.21
N ALA A 108 -19.96 2.06 -2.29
CA ALA A 108 -20.34 3.42 -2.64
C ALA A 108 -19.18 4.17 -3.32
N ALA A 109 -17.95 4.03 -2.83
CA ALA A 109 -16.78 4.61 -3.46
C ALA A 109 -16.50 3.99 -4.84
N ALA A 110 -16.59 2.66 -4.97
CA ALA A 110 -16.37 1.93 -6.23
C ALA A 110 -17.40 2.25 -7.32
N ALA A 111 -18.63 2.64 -6.93
CA ALA A 111 -19.68 3.04 -7.88
C ALA A 111 -19.38 4.35 -8.61
N GLY A 112 -18.53 5.22 -8.03
CA GLY A 112 -18.11 6.48 -8.65
C GLY A 112 -17.32 6.26 -9.94
N PRO A 113 -17.29 7.26 -10.87
CA PRO A 113 -16.47 7.17 -12.07
C PRO A 113 -14.99 7.34 -11.74
N PRO A 114 -14.10 6.42 -12.18
CA PRO A 114 -12.67 6.66 -12.14
C PRO A 114 -12.28 7.79 -13.09
N PRO A 115 -11.10 8.43 -12.92
CA PRO A 115 -10.65 9.46 -13.85
C PRO A 115 -10.47 8.88 -15.26
N GLY A 116 -10.91 9.63 -16.26
CA GLY A 116 -10.64 9.27 -17.64
C GLY A 116 -9.15 9.30 -17.94
N VAL A 117 -8.69 8.46 -18.83
CA VAL A 117 -7.29 8.41 -19.28
C VAL A 117 -7.18 8.67 -20.76
N CYS A 118 -6.18 9.43 -21.19
CA CYS A 118 -5.89 9.71 -22.58
C CYS A 118 -4.38 9.58 -22.86
N ALA A 119 -4.05 9.38 -24.11
CA ALA A 119 -2.68 9.40 -24.59
C ALA A 119 -2.43 10.75 -25.28
N VAL A 120 -1.41 11.46 -24.84
CA VAL A 120 -0.96 12.73 -25.42
C VAL A 120 0.51 12.63 -25.85
N ARG A 121 0.93 13.51 -26.77
CA ARG A 121 2.34 13.61 -27.14
C ARG A 121 3.05 14.59 -26.20
N ASN A 122 4.14 14.13 -25.58
CA ASN A 122 5.03 15.00 -24.81
C ASN A 122 5.91 15.85 -25.75
N GLN A 123 6.73 16.72 -25.17
CA GLN A 123 7.63 17.62 -25.93
C GLN A 123 8.64 16.86 -26.80
N GLU A 124 8.96 15.63 -26.46
CA GLU A 124 9.89 14.75 -27.20
C GLU A 124 9.17 13.94 -28.30
N GLY A 125 7.83 14.11 -28.46
CA GLY A 125 7.01 13.42 -29.45
C GLY A 125 6.55 12.02 -29.05
N HIS A 126 6.86 11.54 -27.85
CA HIS A 126 6.43 10.24 -27.34
C HIS A 126 4.98 10.33 -26.82
N LEU A 127 4.24 9.22 -26.94
CA LEU A 127 2.93 9.09 -26.30
C LEU A 127 3.13 8.84 -24.81
N VAL A 128 2.48 9.67 -24.01
CA VAL A 128 2.43 9.55 -22.55
C VAL A 128 0.99 9.50 -22.08
N ARG A 129 0.75 8.84 -20.96
CA ARG A 129 -0.57 8.78 -20.33
C ARG A 129 -0.82 10.08 -19.57
N GLU A 130 -2.00 10.66 -19.80
CA GLU A 130 -2.53 11.77 -19.00
C GLU A 130 -3.92 11.44 -18.45
N LEU A 131 -4.33 12.17 -17.42
CA LEU A 131 -5.71 12.12 -16.93
C LEU A 131 -6.55 13.13 -17.70
N CYS A 132 -7.69 12.69 -18.23
CA CYS A 132 -8.64 13.56 -18.87
C CYS A 132 -9.46 14.32 -17.82
N GLY A 133 -9.41 15.63 -17.85
CA GLY A 133 -10.06 16.49 -16.87
C GLY A 133 -9.20 16.71 -15.61
N GLY A 134 -9.77 17.31 -14.59
CA GLY A 134 -9.10 17.54 -13.32
C GLY A 134 -8.94 16.24 -12.52
N VAL A 135 -7.95 16.23 -11.60
CA VAL A 135 -7.81 15.14 -10.63
C VAL A 135 -8.75 15.41 -9.46
N GLU A 136 -9.78 14.59 -9.32
CA GLU A 136 -10.78 14.70 -8.27
C GLU A 136 -10.62 13.56 -7.23
N CYS A 137 -10.82 13.88 -5.95
CA CYS A 137 -10.69 12.91 -4.86
C CYS A 137 -11.57 11.68 -5.08
N ALA A 138 -12.85 11.90 -5.40
CA ALA A 138 -13.82 10.84 -5.60
C ALA A 138 -13.40 9.86 -6.70
N GLY A 139 -12.83 10.36 -7.81
CA GLY A 139 -12.35 9.51 -8.91
C GLY A 139 -11.14 8.66 -8.51
N MET A 140 -10.21 9.22 -7.70
CA MET A 140 -9.07 8.48 -7.18
C MET A 140 -9.51 7.40 -6.18
N LEU A 141 -10.43 7.72 -5.28
CA LEU A 141 -11.02 6.75 -4.35
C LEU A 141 -11.76 5.65 -5.10
N ALA A 142 -12.53 6.00 -6.15
CA ALA A 142 -13.23 5.02 -6.98
C ALA A 142 -12.27 4.02 -7.63
N THR A 143 -11.11 4.49 -8.09
CA THR A 143 -10.09 3.61 -8.69
C THR A 143 -9.58 2.58 -7.69
N VAL A 144 -9.23 3.03 -6.47
CA VAL A 144 -8.71 2.14 -5.42
C VAL A 144 -9.80 1.21 -4.88
N ALA A 145 -11.03 1.74 -4.71
CA ALA A 145 -12.16 0.94 -4.23
C ALA A 145 -12.55 -0.17 -5.23
N ARG A 146 -12.50 0.10 -6.53
CA ARG A 146 -12.73 -0.92 -7.58
C ARG A 146 -11.68 -2.01 -7.53
N ASP A 147 -10.41 -1.65 -7.38
CA ASP A 147 -9.33 -2.62 -7.21
C ASP A 147 -9.54 -3.50 -5.96
N ALA A 148 -10.06 -2.91 -4.87
CA ALA A 148 -10.41 -3.68 -3.67
C ALA A 148 -11.60 -4.62 -3.91
N VAL A 149 -12.66 -4.17 -4.62
CA VAL A 149 -13.80 -5.02 -4.98
C VAL A 149 -13.34 -6.18 -5.86
N GLU A 150 -12.53 -5.92 -6.89
CA GLU A 150 -11.97 -6.98 -7.74
C GLU A 150 -11.16 -8.00 -6.93
N LEU A 151 -10.29 -7.53 -6.01
CA LEU A 151 -9.54 -8.42 -5.12
C LEU A 151 -10.44 -9.28 -4.24
N LEU A 152 -11.45 -8.66 -3.60
CA LEU A 152 -12.33 -9.33 -2.65
C LEU A 152 -13.32 -10.31 -3.33
N THR A 153 -13.58 -10.15 -4.61
CA THR A 153 -14.49 -11.00 -5.39
C THR A 153 -13.80 -12.06 -6.23
N ASP A 154 -12.45 -12.09 -6.24
CA ASP A 154 -11.66 -13.12 -6.93
C ASP A 154 -11.07 -14.11 -5.91
N PRO A 155 -11.63 -15.34 -5.80
CA PRO A 155 -11.10 -16.36 -4.90
C PRO A 155 -9.65 -16.76 -5.20
N GLY A 156 -9.22 -16.61 -6.47
CA GLY A 156 -7.86 -16.89 -6.90
C GLY A 156 -6.87 -15.89 -6.30
N ASP A 157 -7.17 -14.60 -6.39
CA ASP A 157 -6.36 -13.54 -5.81
C ASP A 157 -6.38 -13.59 -4.27
N LEU A 158 -7.55 -13.81 -3.65
CA LEU A 158 -7.66 -13.98 -2.20
C LEU A 158 -6.75 -15.10 -1.69
N ALA A 159 -6.71 -16.24 -2.40
CA ALA A 159 -5.84 -17.36 -2.05
C ALA A 159 -4.33 -17.05 -2.18
N LEU A 160 -3.97 -15.97 -2.87
CA LEU A 160 -2.59 -15.52 -3.04
C LEU A 160 -2.17 -14.46 -2.01
N ILE A 161 -3.08 -13.90 -1.23
CA ILE A 161 -2.74 -12.93 -0.20
C ILE A 161 -1.88 -13.60 0.88
N ARG A 162 -0.78 -12.95 1.24
CA ARG A 162 0.14 -13.36 2.31
C ARG A 162 0.44 -12.20 3.23
N SER A 163 0.67 -12.52 4.50
CA SER A 163 1.27 -11.59 5.46
C SER A 163 2.78 -11.70 5.41
N CYS A 164 3.46 -10.58 5.54
CA CYS A 164 4.92 -10.56 5.62
C CYS A 164 5.42 -11.25 6.90
N GLU A 165 6.36 -12.20 6.74
CA GLU A 165 6.99 -12.92 7.87
C GLU A 165 8.20 -12.15 8.47
N GLY A 166 8.47 -10.92 8.01
CA GLY A 166 9.53 -10.09 8.58
C GLY A 166 9.21 -9.69 10.02
N ASP A 167 10.22 -9.74 10.89
CA ASP A 167 10.06 -9.37 12.29
C ASP A 167 9.43 -7.98 12.41
N GLY A 168 8.27 -7.93 13.05
CA GLY A 168 7.48 -6.74 13.21
C GLY A 168 6.90 -6.13 11.94
N CYS A 169 6.66 -6.89 10.88
CA CYS A 169 5.99 -6.45 9.67
C CYS A 169 4.69 -7.25 9.46
N ALA A 170 3.55 -6.55 9.42
CA ALA A 170 2.23 -7.16 9.17
C ALA A 170 1.65 -6.80 7.79
N ARG A 171 2.48 -6.34 6.84
CA ARG A 171 2.03 -5.93 5.51
C ARG A 171 1.47 -7.12 4.73
N LEU A 172 0.34 -6.88 4.07
CA LEU A 172 -0.27 -7.84 3.14
C LEU A 172 0.29 -7.62 1.74
N TYR A 173 0.42 -8.70 0.98
CA TYR A 173 0.83 -8.65 -0.44
C TYR A 173 0.29 -9.88 -1.19
N LEU A 174 0.16 -9.79 -2.51
CA LEU A 174 -0.10 -10.92 -3.37
C LEU A 174 1.20 -11.69 -3.67
N ASP A 175 1.22 -12.99 -3.40
CA ASP A 175 2.33 -13.84 -3.80
C ASP A 175 2.14 -14.37 -5.22
N THR A 176 2.51 -13.55 -6.20
CA THR A 176 2.55 -13.91 -7.62
C THR A 176 3.87 -14.55 -8.04
N SER A 177 4.75 -14.90 -7.10
CA SER A 177 6.03 -15.55 -7.40
C SER A 177 5.82 -16.93 -8.01
N ARG A 178 6.73 -17.34 -8.90
CA ARG A 178 6.64 -18.60 -9.69
C ARG A 178 6.38 -19.87 -8.85
N GLY A 179 6.78 -19.86 -7.57
CA GLY A 179 6.60 -21.00 -6.67
C GLY A 179 5.67 -20.71 -5.50
N ARG A 180 5.02 -19.54 -5.45
CA ARG A 180 4.19 -19.09 -4.31
C ARG A 180 4.89 -19.26 -2.98
N ARG A 181 6.19 -18.88 -2.93
CA ARG A 181 7.08 -19.05 -1.77
C ARG A 181 7.65 -17.75 -1.23
N ARG A 182 7.09 -16.62 -1.67
CA ARG A 182 7.48 -15.31 -1.16
C ARG A 182 7.07 -15.22 0.31
N ARG A 183 8.02 -14.93 1.19
CA ARG A 183 7.82 -14.84 2.64
C ARG A 183 7.80 -13.40 3.14
N TRP A 184 8.32 -12.47 2.36
CA TRP A 184 8.47 -11.07 2.74
C TRP A 184 7.80 -10.16 1.73
N CYS A 185 7.17 -9.08 2.22
CA CYS A 185 6.57 -8.05 1.37
C CYS A 185 7.60 -7.41 0.42
N SER A 186 8.89 -7.48 0.75
CA SER A 186 10.02 -7.05 -0.07
C SER A 186 11.25 -7.88 0.19
N SER A 187 11.94 -8.24 -0.89
CA SER A 187 13.26 -8.85 -0.82
C SER A 187 14.33 -7.83 -0.36
N GLU A 188 14.19 -6.57 -0.73
CA GLU A 188 15.14 -5.49 -0.44
C GLU A 188 15.01 -4.96 1.00
N LEU A 189 13.79 -4.87 1.54
CA LEU A 189 13.56 -4.39 2.89
C LEU A 189 13.50 -5.54 3.91
N CYS A 190 12.35 -6.20 4.02
CA CYS A 190 12.17 -7.25 5.02
C CYS A 190 13.07 -8.45 4.77
N GLY A 191 13.23 -8.89 3.52
CA GLY A 191 14.13 -9.99 3.16
C GLY A 191 15.60 -9.69 3.49
N ASN A 192 16.06 -8.46 3.27
CA ASN A 192 17.42 -8.06 3.62
C ASN A 192 17.61 -7.96 5.14
N ARG A 193 16.63 -7.38 5.84
CA ARG A 193 16.64 -7.30 7.31
C ARG A 193 16.77 -8.68 7.94
N GLU A 194 16.00 -9.64 7.48
CA GLU A 194 16.05 -11.02 7.95
C GLU A 194 17.40 -11.73 7.63
N ARG A 195 17.96 -11.48 6.45
CA ARG A 195 19.31 -12.00 6.10
C ARG A 195 20.38 -11.45 7.04
N VAL A 196 20.36 -10.15 7.30
CA VAL A 196 21.31 -9.50 8.22
C VAL A 196 21.13 -10.01 9.66
N ALA A 197 19.88 -10.13 10.15
CA ALA A 197 19.58 -10.65 11.47
C ALA A 197 20.08 -12.09 11.63
N ARG A 198 19.88 -12.95 10.62
CA ARG A 198 20.36 -14.34 10.60
C ARG A 198 21.91 -14.41 10.60
N HIS A 199 22.55 -13.54 9.82
CA HIS A 199 24.02 -13.46 9.80
C HIS A 199 24.57 -13.08 11.19
N ARG A 200 23.98 -12.05 11.82
CA ARG A 200 24.39 -11.60 13.17
C ARG A 200 24.19 -12.69 14.24
N ARG A 201 23.13 -13.49 14.17
CA ARG A 201 22.91 -14.62 15.08
C ARG A 201 24.02 -15.66 14.93
N ARG A 202 24.33 -16.08 13.69
CA ARG A 202 25.41 -17.06 13.43
C ARG A 202 26.77 -16.59 13.94
N VAL A 203 27.12 -15.31 13.72
CA VAL A 203 28.39 -14.76 14.20
C VAL A 203 28.47 -14.78 15.73
N ARG A 204 27.36 -14.50 16.42
CA ARG A 204 27.32 -14.56 17.90
C ARG A 204 27.43 -15.98 18.43
N GLU A 205 26.81 -16.95 17.81
CA GLU A 205 26.89 -18.35 18.16
C GLU A 205 28.32 -18.88 18.01
N VAL A 206 29.04 -18.48 16.96
CA VAL A 206 30.45 -18.87 16.74
C VAL A 206 31.41 -18.15 17.70
N ALA A 207 31.14 -16.90 18.09
CA ALA A 207 32.01 -16.13 18.99
C ALA A 207 31.77 -16.43 20.47
N GLY A 208 30.71 -17.13 20.82
CA GLY A 208 30.36 -17.53 22.19
C GLY A 208 30.79 -18.97 22.55
N THR A 209 31.46 -19.68 21.64
CA THR A 209 32.06 -20.99 21.81
C THR A 209 33.56 -20.85 21.95
#